data_25eb2ea0decfcffa5f2202787be00ccd
#
_entry.id   25eb2ea0decfcffa5f2202787be00ccd
#
_cell.length_a   1.000
_cell.length_b   1.000
_cell.length_c   1.000
_cell.angle_alpha   90.00
_cell.angle_beta   90.00
_cell.angle_gamma   90.00
#
_symmetry.space_group_name_H-M   'P 1'
#
loop_
_entity.id
_entity.type
_entity.pdbx_description
1 polymer ?
#
loop_
_entity_poly.entity_id
_entity_poly.type
_entity_poly.pdbx_seq_one_letter_code
_entity_poly.pdbx_strand_id
1 'polypeptide(L)'
;MAKKTAVGIDLGTTYSCVGVWKNDGVEIIANDQGNRTTPSYVAFTDTERLIGDAAKNQVARNPENTVFDVKRLIGGQFQNAFVQSDIKLWPLRSFLFQATNQ
;
A
#
# COMPACT_ATOMS: atom_id res chain seq x y z
N MET A 1 -22.18 24.92 13.97
CA MET A 1 -21.35 24.49 12.82
C MET A 1 -20.82 23.08 13.04
N ALA A 2 -20.96 22.24 12.06
CA ALA A 2 -20.37 20.91 12.11
C ALA A 2 -18.85 21.02 12.17
N LYS A 3 -18.22 20.33 13.09
CA LYS A 3 -16.76 20.23 13.14
C LYS A 3 -16.27 19.37 11.98
N LYS A 4 -15.33 19.90 11.20
CA LYS A 4 -14.67 19.10 10.18
C LYS A 4 -13.56 18.28 10.83
N THR A 5 -13.58 16.99 10.61
CA THR A 5 -12.54 16.09 11.12
C THR A 5 -11.46 15.95 10.04
N ALA A 6 -10.23 16.26 10.41
CA ALA A 6 -9.09 16.07 9.51
C ALA A 6 -8.46 14.71 9.80
N VAL A 7 -8.07 14.04 8.74
CA VAL A 7 -7.40 12.74 8.80
C VAL A 7 -6.05 12.87 8.11
N GLY A 8 -5.00 12.44 8.78
CA GLY A 8 -3.66 12.35 8.22
C GLY A 8 -3.33 10.93 7.87
N ILE A 9 -2.78 10.72 6.69
CA ILE A 9 -2.34 9.40 6.24
C ILE A 9 -0.86 9.47 5.92
N ASP A 10 -0.08 8.60 6.54
CA ASP A 10 1.34 8.42 6.23
C ASP A 10 1.48 7.15 5.41
N LEU A 11 1.75 7.33 4.12
CA LEU A 11 2.04 6.20 3.22
C LEU A 11 3.54 5.93 3.26
N GLY A 12 3.94 4.98 4.08
CA GLY A 12 5.34 4.56 4.17
C GLY A 12 5.69 3.49 3.14
N THR A 13 6.98 3.32 2.91
CA THR A 13 7.48 2.27 2.01
C THR A 13 7.11 0.87 2.51
N THR A 14 7.21 0.66 3.80
CA THR A 14 6.97 -0.65 4.44
C THR A 14 5.64 -0.68 5.17
N TYR A 15 5.34 0.37 5.92
CA TYR A 15 4.12 0.47 6.72
C TYR A 15 3.44 1.81 6.48
N SER A 16 2.13 1.80 6.57
CA SER A 16 1.30 3.00 6.53
C SER A 16 0.56 3.17 7.86
N CYS A 17 0.15 4.38 8.16
CA CYS A 17 -0.69 4.63 9.32
C CYS A 17 -1.65 5.79 9.04
N VAL A 18 -2.69 5.86 9.85
CA VAL A 18 -3.69 6.93 9.78
C VAL A 18 -3.86 7.54 11.16
N GLY A 19 -3.87 8.85 11.22
CA GLY A 19 -4.08 9.59 12.45
C GLY A 19 -5.23 10.57 12.32
N VAL A 20 -5.87 10.83 13.43
CA VAL A 20 -6.95 11.82 13.50
C VAL A 20 -6.67 12.77 14.66
N TRP A 21 -6.93 14.06 14.45
CA TRP A 21 -6.86 15.06 15.51
C TRP A 21 -8.12 15.01 16.33
N LYS A 22 -7.96 14.79 17.62
CA LYS A 22 -9.08 14.59 18.53
C LYS A 22 -8.63 14.86 19.96
N ASN A 23 -9.46 15.58 20.72
CA ASN A 23 -9.17 15.90 22.14
C ASN A 23 -7.78 16.57 22.32
N ASP A 24 -7.47 17.54 21.47
CA ASP A 24 -6.21 18.32 21.48
C ASP A 24 -4.95 17.47 21.24
N GLY A 25 -5.08 16.36 20.55
CA GLY A 25 -3.95 15.50 20.22
C GLY A 25 -4.20 14.66 19.00
N VAL A 26 -3.16 13.98 18.53
CA VAL A 26 -3.25 13.04 17.42
C VAL A 26 -3.46 11.66 17.99
N GLU A 27 -4.49 10.98 17.47
CA GLU A 27 -4.75 9.58 17.78
C GLU A 27 -4.46 8.74 16.53
N ILE A 28 -3.57 7.77 16.64
CA ILE A 28 -3.29 6.83 15.56
C ILE A 28 -4.34 5.72 15.63
N ILE A 29 -5.05 5.53 14.53
CA ILE A 29 -6.17 4.61 14.45
C ILE A 29 -5.66 3.18 14.20
N ALA A 30 -6.17 2.24 14.97
CA ALA A 30 -5.88 0.82 14.76
C ALA A 30 -6.65 0.29 13.56
N ASN A 31 -6.03 -0.63 12.82
CA ASN A 31 -6.70 -1.32 11.72
C ASN A 31 -7.61 -2.44 12.27
N ASP A 32 -8.24 -3.19 11.39
CA ASP A 32 -9.15 -4.27 11.75
C ASP A 32 -8.44 -5.46 12.45
N GLN A 33 -7.12 -5.52 12.39
CA GLN A 33 -6.32 -6.49 13.12
C GLN A 33 -5.85 -5.96 14.48
N GLY A 34 -6.22 -4.74 14.84
CA GLY A 34 -5.81 -4.11 16.09
C GLY A 34 -4.42 -3.47 16.06
N ASN A 35 -3.80 -3.36 14.89
CA ASN A 35 -2.47 -2.78 14.74
C ASN A 35 -2.56 -1.31 14.33
N ARG A 36 -1.69 -0.48 14.90
CA ARG A 36 -1.64 0.97 14.60
C ARG A 36 -0.83 1.29 13.37
N THR A 37 -0.06 0.34 12.85
CA THR A 37 0.58 0.41 11.55
C THR A 37 0.08 -0.74 10.70
N THR A 38 -0.03 -0.48 9.39
CA THR A 38 -0.54 -1.46 8.44
C THR A 38 0.52 -1.66 7.36
N PRO A 39 0.92 -2.89 7.07
CA PRO A 39 1.86 -3.12 5.97
C PRO A 39 1.33 -2.51 4.68
N SER A 40 2.22 -1.82 3.95
CA SER A 40 1.87 -1.19 2.67
C SER A 40 1.83 -2.26 1.57
N TYR A 41 0.94 -3.22 1.73
CA TYR A 41 0.77 -4.40 0.89
C TYR A 41 -0.66 -4.55 0.45
N VAL A 42 -0.86 -4.90 -0.81
CA VAL A 42 -2.17 -5.29 -1.36
C VAL A 42 -1.95 -6.56 -2.17
N ALA A 43 -2.80 -7.55 -2.01
CA ALA A 43 -2.73 -8.78 -2.76
C ALA A 43 -4.06 -9.10 -3.42
N PHE A 44 -3.99 -9.76 -4.55
CA PHE A 44 -5.17 -10.19 -5.29
C PHE A 44 -5.16 -11.72 -5.38
N THR A 45 -6.25 -12.32 -4.96
CA THR A 45 -6.48 -13.75 -5.09
C THR A 45 -7.60 -13.98 -6.09
N ASP A 46 -7.94 -15.23 -6.36
CA ASP A 46 -9.04 -15.56 -7.28
C ASP A 46 -10.39 -15.03 -6.80
N THR A 47 -10.54 -14.78 -5.50
CA THR A 47 -11.83 -14.47 -4.91
C THR A 47 -11.87 -13.13 -4.17
N GLU A 48 -10.70 -12.54 -3.82
CA GLU A 48 -10.72 -11.35 -2.96
C GLU A 48 -9.46 -10.49 -3.14
N ARG A 49 -9.55 -9.27 -2.65
CA ARG A 49 -8.45 -8.33 -2.50
C ARG A 49 -8.05 -8.29 -1.03
N LEU A 50 -6.81 -8.59 -0.74
CA LEU A 50 -6.24 -8.55 0.62
C LEU A 50 -5.46 -7.27 0.82
N ILE A 51 -5.50 -6.72 2.02
CA ILE A 51 -4.83 -5.48 2.37
C ILE A 51 -4.05 -5.68 3.66
N GLY A 52 -2.87 -5.07 3.74
CA GLY A 52 -2.09 -5.01 4.98
C GLY A 52 -1.55 -6.36 5.41
N ASP A 53 -1.80 -6.72 6.66
CA ASP A 53 -1.27 -7.94 7.26
C ASP A 53 -1.67 -9.19 6.49
N ALA A 54 -2.93 -9.28 6.07
CA ALA A 54 -3.42 -10.41 5.29
C ALA A 54 -2.66 -10.54 3.96
N ALA A 55 -2.41 -9.42 3.29
CA ALA A 55 -1.64 -9.40 2.05
C ALA A 55 -0.19 -9.80 2.29
N LYS A 56 0.45 -9.25 3.30
CA LYS A 56 1.84 -9.54 3.63
C LYS A 56 2.04 -11.00 4.01
N ASN A 57 1.11 -11.57 4.79
CA ASN A 57 1.23 -12.93 5.30
C ASN A 57 1.17 -13.99 4.20
N GLN A 58 0.61 -13.69 3.04
CA GLN A 58 0.49 -14.63 1.92
C GLN A 58 1.48 -14.34 0.78
N VAL A 59 2.39 -13.37 0.93
CA VAL A 59 3.27 -12.94 -0.16
C VAL A 59 4.14 -14.07 -0.69
N ALA A 60 4.64 -14.94 0.20
CA ALA A 60 5.50 -16.05 -0.21
C ALA A 60 4.78 -17.07 -1.11
N ARG A 61 3.45 -17.19 -0.96
CA ARG A 61 2.62 -18.11 -1.74
C ARG A 61 2.04 -17.48 -2.99
N ASN A 62 2.04 -16.15 -3.07
CA ASN A 62 1.38 -15.41 -4.15
C ASN A 62 2.16 -14.15 -4.50
N PRO A 63 3.47 -14.25 -4.79
CA PRO A 63 4.29 -13.06 -5.04
C PRO A 63 3.89 -12.31 -6.31
N GLU A 64 3.36 -13.00 -7.30
CA GLU A 64 3.04 -12.40 -8.60
C GLU A 64 1.85 -11.44 -8.51
N ASN A 65 0.98 -11.61 -7.54
CA ASN A 65 -0.23 -10.80 -7.36
C ASN A 65 -0.23 -10.04 -6.04
N THR A 66 0.94 -9.82 -5.46
CA THR A 66 1.09 -9.04 -4.23
C THR A 66 1.88 -7.77 -4.52
N VAL A 67 1.26 -6.62 -4.28
CA VAL A 67 1.84 -5.30 -4.52
C VAL A 67 2.43 -4.80 -3.20
N PHE A 68 3.69 -4.38 -3.24
CA PHE A 68 4.38 -3.73 -2.12
C PHE A 68 5.41 -2.74 -2.66
N ASP A 69 5.98 -1.91 -1.79
CA ASP A 69 6.97 -0.90 -2.17
C ASP A 69 6.46 0.09 -3.24
N VAL A 70 5.16 0.31 -3.29
CA VAL A 70 4.53 1.19 -4.29
C VAL A 70 5.10 2.60 -4.22
N LYS A 71 5.50 3.05 -3.04
CA LYS A 71 6.05 4.39 -2.84
C LYS A 71 7.28 4.65 -3.72
N ARG A 72 8.03 3.62 -4.06
CA ARG A 72 9.20 3.75 -4.96
C ARG A 72 8.80 4.14 -6.39
N LEU A 73 7.56 3.85 -6.77
CA LEU A 73 7.06 4.08 -8.12
C LEU A 73 6.12 5.28 -8.23
N ILE A 74 5.65 5.80 -7.09
CA ILE A 74 4.72 6.95 -7.07
C ILE A 74 5.38 8.14 -7.75
N GLY A 75 4.63 8.77 -8.68
CA GLY A 75 5.10 9.92 -9.44
C GLY A 75 6.03 9.59 -10.58
N GLY A 76 6.46 8.33 -10.72
CA GLY A 76 7.32 7.91 -11.81
C GLY A 76 6.52 7.51 -13.04
N GLN A 77 7.10 7.71 -14.22
CA GLN A 77 6.54 7.23 -15.47
C GLN A 77 7.03 5.81 -15.73
N PHE A 78 6.19 4.99 -16.32
CA PHE A 78 6.53 3.60 -16.63
C PHE A 78 7.82 3.47 -17.43
N GLN A 79 8.06 4.40 -18.36
CA GLN A 79 9.25 4.36 -19.23
C GLN A 79 10.53 4.91 -18.57
N ASN A 80 10.44 5.44 -17.34
CA ASN A 80 11.60 5.92 -16.61
C ASN A 80 12.56 4.75 -16.33
N ALA A 81 13.86 4.98 -16.52
CA ALA A 81 14.87 3.92 -16.36
C ALA A 81 14.89 3.33 -14.95
N PHE A 82 14.66 4.15 -13.92
CA PHE A 82 14.62 3.66 -12.54
C PHE A 82 13.39 2.82 -12.28
N VAL A 83 12.24 3.23 -12.82
CA VAL A 83 10.99 2.47 -12.72
C VAL A 83 11.13 1.12 -13.42
N GLN A 84 11.72 1.09 -14.61
CA GLN A 84 11.97 -0.16 -15.34
C GLN A 84 12.90 -1.08 -14.58
N SER A 85 13.94 -0.52 -13.97
CA SER A 85 14.89 -1.29 -13.16
C SER A 85 14.19 -1.93 -11.95
N ASP A 86 13.35 -1.16 -11.23
CA ASP A 86 12.61 -1.67 -10.09
C ASP A 86 11.60 -2.75 -10.49
N ILE A 87 10.88 -2.54 -11.60
CA ILE A 87 9.90 -3.50 -12.10
C ILE A 87 10.55 -4.85 -12.43
N LYS A 88 11.76 -4.84 -12.98
CA LYS A 88 12.48 -6.07 -13.30
C LYS A 88 12.79 -6.91 -12.08
N LEU A 89 12.95 -6.27 -10.92
CA LEU A 89 13.24 -6.94 -9.67
C LEU A 89 11.98 -7.42 -8.93
N TRP A 90 10.80 -7.01 -9.40
CA TRP A 90 9.55 -7.31 -8.72
C TRP A 90 8.79 -8.45 -9.42
N PRO A 91 8.18 -9.35 -8.65
CA PRO A 91 7.31 -10.40 -9.21
C PRO A 91 6.05 -9.85 -9.89
N LEU A 92 5.71 -8.59 -9.63
CA LEU A 92 4.49 -7.92 -10.10
C LEU A 92 4.61 -7.31 -11.49
N ARG A 93 5.65 -7.59 -12.20
CA ARG A 93 5.92 -6.97 -13.49
C ARG A 93 4.73 -6.98 -14.44
N SER A 94 4.07 -8.10 -14.55
CA SER A 94 2.91 -8.26 -15.43
C SER A 94 1.74 -7.38 -15.00
N PHE A 95 1.47 -7.33 -13.70
CA PHE A 95 0.39 -6.53 -13.15
C PHE A 95 0.63 -5.04 -13.38
N LEU A 96 1.82 -4.58 -13.08
CA LEU A 96 2.19 -3.16 -13.25
C LEU A 96 2.14 -2.76 -14.73
N PHE A 97 2.56 -3.63 -15.61
CA PHE A 97 2.49 -3.40 -17.04
C PHE A 97 1.03 -3.20 -17.49
N GLN A 98 0.13 -4.05 -17.06
CA GLN A 98 -1.29 -3.92 -17.38
C GLN A 98 -1.89 -2.63 -16.82
N ALA A 99 -1.58 -2.30 -15.58
CA ALA A 99 -2.11 -1.12 -14.91
C ALA A 99 -1.66 0.19 -15.58
N THR A 100 -0.45 0.23 -16.10
CA THR A 100 0.11 1.45 -16.73
C THR A 100 -0.25 1.61 -18.20
N ASN A 101 -0.75 0.57 -18.85
CA ASN A 101 -1.16 0.61 -20.25
C ASN A 101 -2.66 0.84 -20.46
N GLN A 102 -3.40 1.05 -19.39
CA GLN A 102 -4.78 1.49 -19.44
C GLN A 102 -4.83 3.01 -19.46
#